data_df8bbefaf7a291634e0c50bfe8f6e859
#
_entry.id   df8bbefaf7a291634e0c50bfe8f6e859
#
_cell.length_a   1.000
_cell.length_b   1.000
_cell.length_c   1.000
_cell.angle_alpha   90.00
_cell.angle_beta   90.00
_cell.angle_gamma   90.00
#
_symmetry.space_group_name_H-M   'P 1'
#
loop_
_entity.id
_entity.type
_entity.pdbx_description
1 polymer ?
#
loop_
_entity_poly.entity_id
_entity_poly.type
_entity_poly.pdbx_seq_one_letter_code
_entity_poly.pdbx_strand_id
1 'polypeptide(L)'
;MSQELSKLNVSHIEEISSSKNEPDWLKEYRKNSLSIYDELPIEMSPLYNKYTDAKKMDPDKVSLSTSTTQTVPKFLEKRLGELENEICIIQIGTNIFKINLPDELKSKGLIISSISDAIENNSELVKKSLEASNSKDDKFTALNNAAFNSGIFVHIPRNLIVEKPIHLLICLSDDGHSTISRNIIFADESSKATIVQELYSPQIKTQQAYLELLNTNIAANAQLDITTLQMMDQHAVTFSTRHTDLAQDAKVNWYSGLFGSMLSRYKTEYFLNGSGASSNDSEVIFGNNEQSFDIQTNVIHESPSTEGRVVEKSILRNKSKSLFKGMIRIKENATKSNSFLSGRSILLDKDAKSDAIPGLEIFTNDVKATHSASVAQIDEEQIFY
;
A
#
# COMPACT_ATOMS: atom_id res chain seq x y z
N MET A 1 4.21 6.67 -25.31
CA MET A 1 3.46 7.94 -25.32
C MET A 1 3.04 8.26 -23.89
N SER A 2 2.86 9.53 -23.55
CA SER A 2 2.33 9.94 -22.25
C SER A 2 0.84 10.24 -22.37
N GLN A 3 0.07 9.96 -21.31
CA GLN A 3 -1.37 10.16 -21.26
C GLN A 3 -1.78 10.73 -19.91
N GLU A 4 -2.63 11.76 -19.91
CA GLU A 4 -3.27 12.24 -18.69
C GLU A 4 -4.29 11.23 -18.17
N LEU A 5 -4.34 11.05 -16.87
CA LEU A 5 -5.26 10.11 -16.23
C LEU A 5 -6.73 10.40 -16.53
N SER A 6 -7.10 11.68 -16.64
CA SER A 6 -8.46 12.11 -17.01
C SER A 6 -8.91 11.66 -18.40
N LYS A 7 -7.97 11.31 -19.27
CA LYS A 7 -8.21 10.89 -20.65
C LYS A 7 -7.94 9.39 -20.86
N LEU A 8 -7.77 8.64 -19.77
CA LEU A 8 -7.54 7.19 -19.84
C LEU A 8 -8.71 6.50 -20.56
N ASN A 9 -8.40 5.65 -21.52
CA ASN A 9 -9.40 4.94 -22.32
C ASN A 9 -8.86 3.58 -22.79
N VAL A 10 -9.71 2.79 -23.47
CA VAL A 10 -9.37 1.45 -23.96
C VAL A 10 -8.12 1.43 -24.84
N SER A 11 -7.93 2.43 -25.70
CA SER A 11 -6.76 2.51 -26.57
C SER A 11 -5.44 2.57 -25.80
N HIS A 12 -5.42 3.32 -24.68
CA HIS A 12 -4.25 3.38 -23.81
C HIS A 12 -3.99 2.07 -23.06
N ILE A 13 -5.05 1.38 -22.65
CA ILE A 13 -4.93 0.03 -22.06
C ILE A 13 -4.32 -0.95 -23.05
N GLU A 14 -4.75 -0.89 -24.31
CA GLU A 14 -4.19 -1.71 -25.39
C GLU A 14 -2.73 -1.37 -25.69
N GLU A 15 -2.35 -0.09 -25.59
CA GLU A 15 -0.96 0.33 -25.73
C GLU A 15 -0.09 -0.21 -24.58
N ILE A 16 -0.54 -0.12 -23.32
CA ILE A 16 0.15 -0.70 -22.16
C ILE A 16 0.38 -2.20 -22.40
N SER A 17 -0.69 -2.93 -22.73
CA SER A 17 -0.64 -4.38 -22.93
C SER A 17 0.27 -4.77 -24.08
N SER A 18 0.23 -4.04 -25.19
CA SER A 18 1.04 -4.31 -26.37
C SER A 18 2.52 -4.01 -26.14
N SER A 19 2.83 -2.92 -25.42
CA SER A 19 4.22 -2.53 -25.10
C SER A 19 4.93 -3.55 -24.22
N LYS A 20 4.19 -4.35 -23.46
CA LYS A 20 4.68 -5.37 -22.53
C LYS A 20 4.46 -6.81 -23.00
N ASN A 21 3.94 -7.01 -24.22
CA ASN A 21 3.57 -8.32 -24.77
C ASN A 21 2.68 -9.13 -23.81
N GLU A 22 1.72 -8.47 -23.16
CA GLU A 22 0.87 -9.11 -22.16
C GLU A 22 -0.04 -10.19 -22.77
N PRO A 23 -0.33 -11.28 -22.02
CA PRO A 23 -1.23 -12.32 -22.48
C PRO A 23 -2.69 -11.81 -22.58
N ASP A 24 -3.49 -12.44 -23.43
CA ASP A 24 -4.86 -12.00 -23.73
C ASP A 24 -5.78 -11.95 -22.49
N TRP A 25 -5.60 -12.88 -21.54
CA TRP A 25 -6.36 -12.87 -20.29
C TRP A 25 -6.14 -11.59 -19.48
N LEU A 26 -4.92 -11.04 -19.49
CA LEU A 26 -4.61 -9.80 -18.77
C LEU A 26 -5.17 -8.57 -19.48
N LYS A 27 -5.13 -8.57 -20.82
CA LYS A 27 -5.76 -7.48 -21.61
C LYS A 27 -7.24 -7.38 -21.34
N GLU A 28 -7.94 -8.53 -21.27
CA GLU A 28 -9.37 -8.58 -20.97
C GLU A 28 -9.66 -8.13 -19.53
N TYR A 29 -8.85 -8.59 -18.57
CA TYR A 29 -8.94 -8.15 -17.18
C TYR A 29 -8.80 -6.63 -17.03
N ARG A 30 -7.85 -6.02 -17.74
CA ARG A 30 -7.65 -4.56 -17.73
C ARG A 30 -8.83 -3.80 -18.31
N LYS A 31 -9.39 -4.24 -19.45
CA LYS A 31 -10.55 -3.61 -20.10
C LYS A 31 -11.79 -3.64 -19.19
N ASN A 32 -12.05 -4.78 -18.57
CA ASN A 32 -13.15 -4.93 -17.64
C ASN A 32 -12.97 -4.02 -16.41
N SER A 33 -11.75 -3.90 -15.90
CA SER A 33 -11.44 -3.04 -14.76
C SER A 33 -11.56 -1.54 -15.11
N LEU A 34 -11.24 -1.14 -16.34
CA LEU A 34 -11.43 0.24 -16.80
C LEU A 34 -12.92 0.63 -16.82
N SER A 35 -13.80 -0.25 -17.31
CA SER A 35 -15.25 0.00 -17.29
C SER A 35 -15.75 0.22 -15.86
N ILE A 36 -15.26 -0.60 -14.92
CA ILE A 36 -15.63 -0.45 -13.50
C ILE A 36 -15.08 0.87 -12.91
N TYR A 37 -13.85 1.25 -13.26
CA TYR A 37 -13.25 2.51 -12.82
C TYR A 37 -14.09 3.72 -13.24
N ASP A 38 -14.62 3.74 -14.45
CA ASP A 38 -15.43 4.84 -14.95
C ASP A 38 -16.75 5.00 -14.17
N GLU A 39 -17.33 3.91 -13.71
CA GLU A 39 -18.61 3.88 -12.99
C GLU A 39 -18.49 4.22 -11.50
N LEU A 40 -17.35 3.95 -10.86
CA LEU A 40 -17.20 4.07 -9.42
C LEU A 40 -16.98 5.52 -8.94
N PRO A 41 -17.58 5.92 -7.79
CA PRO A 41 -17.26 7.17 -7.14
C PRO A 41 -15.86 7.12 -6.48
N ILE A 42 -15.30 8.29 -6.17
CA ILE A 42 -14.01 8.41 -5.48
C ILE A 42 -14.03 7.78 -4.08
N GLU A 43 -15.15 7.90 -3.38
CA GLU A 43 -15.36 7.30 -2.06
C GLU A 43 -16.69 6.52 -2.06
N MET A 44 -16.58 5.24 -1.75
CA MET A 44 -17.72 4.29 -1.74
C MET A 44 -18.61 4.49 -0.52
N SER A 45 -18.05 4.85 0.61
CA SER A 45 -18.79 5.01 1.86
C SER A 45 -19.47 6.38 1.94
N PRO A 46 -20.80 6.46 2.08
CA PRO A 46 -21.49 7.74 2.32
C PRO A 46 -20.99 8.45 3.58
N LEU A 47 -20.58 7.70 4.60
CA LEU A 47 -20.03 8.22 5.86
C LEU A 47 -18.72 8.96 5.61
N TYR A 48 -17.82 8.38 4.80
CA TYR A 48 -16.48 8.91 4.58
C TYR A 48 -16.41 9.94 3.47
N ASN A 49 -17.36 9.94 2.53
CA ASN A 49 -17.36 10.85 1.37
C ASN A 49 -17.29 12.33 1.75
N LYS A 50 -17.82 12.69 2.93
CA LYS A 50 -17.80 14.07 3.46
C LYS A 50 -16.39 14.50 3.91
N TYR A 51 -15.57 13.55 4.33
CA TYR A 51 -14.28 13.82 4.99
C TYR A 51 -13.08 13.54 4.08
N THR A 52 -13.22 12.68 3.06
CA THR A 52 -12.08 12.28 2.21
C THR A 52 -11.49 13.46 1.43
N ASP A 53 -10.18 13.56 1.47
CA ASP A 53 -9.40 14.53 0.67
C ASP A 53 -8.96 13.94 -0.70
N ALA A 54 -9.30 12.68 -1.02
CA ALA A 54 -8.93 12.03 -2.28
C ALA A 54 -9.33 12.83 -3.54
N LYS A 55 -10.35 13.67 -3.44
CA LYS A 55 -10.80 14.61 -4.48
C LYS A 55 -9.76 15.68 -4.83
N LYS A 56 -8.73 15.88 -4.00
CA LYS A 56 -7.66 16.86 -4.25
C LYS A 56 -6.63 16.36 -5.27
N MET A 57 -6.59 15.06 -5.57
CA MET A 57 -5.84 14.57 -6.72
C MET A 57 -6.50 15.10 -7.99
N ASP A 58 -5.73 15.81 -8.78
CA ASP A 58 -6.16 16.38 -10.06
C ASP A 58 -5.77 15.42 -11.20
N PRO A 59 -6.73 14.67 -11.78
CA PRO A 59 -6.43 13.69 -12.83
C PRO A 59 -5.83 14.31 -14.11
N ASP A 60 -6.07 15.60 -14.35
CA ASP A 60 -5.49 16.31 -15.50
C ASP A 60 -4.00 16.57 -15.34
N LYS A 61 -3.49 16.52 -14.10
CA LYS A 61 -2.06 16.68 -13.79
C LYS A 61 -1.31 15.36 -13.64
N VAL A 62 -2.02 14.23 -13.57
CA VAL A 62 -1.42 12.91 -13.45
C VAL A 62 -1.10 12.38 -14.84
N SER A 63 0.15 12.48 -15.26
CA SER A 63 0.63 11.99 -16.55
C SER A 63 1.16 10.57 -16.41
N LEU A 64 0.61 9.64 -17.18
CA LEU A 64 1.04 8.23 -17.24
C LEU A 64 1.93 8.01 -18.46
N SER A 65 2.90 7.11 -18.37
CA SER A 65 3.71 6.64 -19.49
C SER A 65 3.93 5.13 -19.42
N THR A 66 4.07 4.51 -20.57
CA THR A 66 4.48 3.11 -20.67
C THR A 66 5.97 2.91 -20.37
N SER A 67 6.76 3.97 -20.49
CA SER A 67 8.19 3.97 -20.18
C SER A 67 8.59 5.33 -19.62
N THR A 68 9.41 5.33 -18.59
CA THR A 68 9.96 6.52 -17.93
C THR A 68 11.49 6.53 -18.03
N THR A 69 12.11 7.66 -17.72
CA THR A 69 13.57 7.75 -17.62
C THR A 69 14.09 6.88 -16.49
N GLN A 70 15.30 6.35 -16.65
CA GLN A 70 16.00 5.55 -15.61
C GLN A 70 17.09 6.36 -14.92
N THR A 71 17.04 7.69 -15.03
CA THR A 71 18.03 8.55 -14.38
C THR A 71 17.95 8.39 -12.87
N VAL A 72 19.06 8.02 -12.25
CA VAL A 72 19.14 7.92 -10.78
C VAL A 72 19.16 9.33 -10.20
N PRO A 73 18.18 9.71 -9.37
CA PRO A 73 18.20 10.98 -8.69
C PRO A 73 19.40 11.08 -7.74
N LYS A 74 20.11 12.21 -7.78
CA LYS A 74 21.35 12.43 -7.02
C LYS A 74 21.21 12.19 -5.51
N PHE A 75 20.05 12.53 -4.94
CA PHE A 75 19.79 12.32 -3.51
C PHE A 75 19.71 10.83 -3.12
N LEU A 76 19.43 9.91 -4.07
CA LEU A 76 19.40 8.47 -3.83
C LEU A 76 20.77 7.81 -3.88
N GLU A 77 21.81 8.42 -4.46
CA GLU A 77 23.12 7.79 -4.66
C GLU A 77 23.68 7.19 -3.36
N LYS A 78 23.58 7.93 -2.24
CA LYS A 78 24.02 7.43 -0.93
C LYS A 78 23.24 6.18 -0.52
N ARG A 79 21.89 6.22 -0.63
CA ARG A 79 21.03 5.10 -0.24
C ARG A 79 21.27 3.87 -1.13
N LEU A 80 21.47 4.08 -2.42
CA LEU A 80 21.81 2.99 -3.34
C LEU A 80 23.17 2.35 -3.02
N GLY A 81 24.15 3.13 -2.58
CA GLY A 81 25.44 2.61 -2.08
C GLY A 81 25.26 1.75 -0.81
N GLU A 82 24.40 2.16 0.11
CA GLU A 82 24.07 1.38 1.31
C GLU A 82 23.39 0.04 0.98
N LEU A 83 22.63 -0.01 -0.13
CA LEU A 83 21.94 -1.22 -0.60
C LEU A 83 22.78 -2.10 -1.54
N GLU A 84 24.06 -1.77 -1.79
CA GLU A 84 24.87 -2.47 -2.79
C GLU A 84 24.99 -3.97 -2.53
N ASN A 85 25.10 -4.37 -1.26
CA ASN A 85 25.28 -5.76 -0.82
C ASN A 85 24.05 -6.31 -0.08
N GLU A 86 22.94 -5.61 -0.08
CA GLU A 86 21.70 -6.06 0.54
C GLU A 86 20.77 -6.73 -0.48
N ILE A 87 19.82 -7.53 0.00
CA ILE A 87 18.78 -8.12 -0.84
C ILE A 87 17.85 -7.00 -1.25
N CYS A 88 17.81 -6.66 -2.53
CA CYS A 88 16.99 -5.53 -2.95
C CYS A 88 16.45 -5.63 -4.37
N ILE A 89 15.34 -4.97 -4.59
CA ILE A 89 14.85 -4.55 -5.90
C ILE A 89 14.63 -3.04 -5.89
N ILE A 90 15.17 -2.37 -6.89
CA ILE A 90 15.14 -0.92 -7.02
C ILE A 90 14.37 -0.57 -8.29
N GLN A 91 13.27 0.15 -8.15
CA GLN A 91 12.43 0.65 -9.22
C GLN A 91 12.56 2.17 -9.32
N ILE A 92 12.82 2.69 -10.52
CA ILE A 92 12.79 4.12 -10.83
C ILE A 92 11.75 4.35 -11.92
N GLY A 93 10.72 5.13 -11.60
CA GLY A 93 9.54 5.27 -12.45
C GLY A 93 8.88 3.92 -12.71
N THR A 94 8.74 3.55 -13.99
CA THR A 94 8.13 2.28 -14.40
C THR A 94 9.14 1.15 -14.59
N ASN A 95 10.43 1.40 -14.40
CA ASN A 95 11.49 0.45 -14.75
C ASN A 95 12.18 -0.12 -13.50
N ILE A 96 12.55 -1.39 -13.55
CA ILE A 96 13.46 -1.99 -12.58
C ILE A 96 14.89 -1.55 -12.93
N PHE A 97 15.52 -0.83 -12.00
CA PHE A 97 16.89 -0.34 -12.13
C PHE A 97 17.92 -1.39 -11.72
N LYS A 98 17.64 -2.12 -10.62
CA LYS A 98 18.54 -3.12 -10.08
C LYS A 98 17.78 -4.19 -9.31
N ILE A 99 18.23 -5.44 -9.44
CA ILE A 99 17.86 -6.53 -8.53
C ILE A 99 19.14 -7.10 -7.99
N ASN A 100 19.25 -7.21 -6.67
CA ASN A 100 20.32 -7.92 -5.99
C ASN A 100 19.72 -9.05 -5.15
N LEU A 101 19.84 -10.28 -5.65
CA LEU A 101 19.36 -11.49 -5.00
C LEU A 101 20.53 -12.50 -4.95
N PRO A 102 21.04 -12.84 -3.76
CA PRO A 102 22.11 -13.82 -3.60
C PRO A 102 21.76 -15.17 -4.22
N ASP A 103 22.73 -15.80 -4.90
CA ASP A 103 22.54 -17.10 -5.58
C ASP A 103 22.08 -18.20 -4.60
N GLU A 104 22.52 -18.15 -3.36
CA GLU A 104 22.09 -19.08 -2.32
C GLU A 104 20.58 -19.00 -2.10
N LEU A 105 20.00 -17.80 -1.98
CA LEU A 105 18.56 -17.63 -1.78
C LEU A 105 17.77 -17.92 -3.06
N LYS A 106 18.32 -17.56 -4.21
CA LYS A 106 17.75 -17.92 -5.51
C LYS A 106 17.68 -19.44 -5.70
N SER A 107 18.72 -20.17 -5.33
CA SER A 107 18.72 -21.64 -5.39
C SER A 107 17.75 -22.31 -4.42
N LYS A 108 17.40 -21.62 -3.32
CA LYS A 108 16.36 -22.04 -2.37
C LYS A 108 14.95 -21.64 -2.84
N GLY A 109 14.82 -21.00 -4.00
CA GLY A 109 13.54 -20.66 -4.64
C GLY A 109 12.97 -19.29 -4.28
N LEU A 110 13.71 -18.40 -3.58
CA LEU A 110 13.29 -17.01 -3.41
C LEU A 110 13.22 -16.31 -4.77
N ILE A 111 12.09 -15.68 -5.05
CA ILE A 111 11.89 -14.92 -6.28
C ILE A 111 11.70 -13.46 -5.92
N ILE A 112 12.46 -12.58 -6.57
CA ILE A 112 12.29 -11.13 -6.56
C ILE A 112 12.40 -10.69 -8.02
N SER A 113 11.33 -10.13 -8.57
CA SER A 113 11.28 -9.76 -9.99
C SER A 113 10.37 -8.56 -10.24
N SER A 114 10.37 -8.06 -11.48
CA SER A 114 9.32 -7.17 -11.93
C SER A 114 7.98 -7.91 -12.02
N ILE A 115 6.87 -7.15 -11.97
CA ILE A 115 5.54 -7.74 -12.21
C ILE A 115 5.42 -8.29 -13.65
N SER A 116 6.11 -7.68 -14.62
CA SER A 116 6.10 -8.15 -16.01
C SER A 116 6.76 -9.54 -16.13
N ASP A 117 7.92 -9.73 -15.50
CA ASP A 117 8.59 -11.04 -15.47
C ASP A 117 7.74 -12.08 -14.71
N ALA A 118 7.04 -11.66 -13.66
CA ALA A 118 6.15 -12.56 -12.91
C ALA A 118 4.90 -12.96 -13.73
N ILE A 119 4.34 -12.07 -14.54
CA ILE A 119 3.24 -12.41 -15.46
C ILE A 119 3.67 -13.48 -16.43
N GLU A 120 4.90 -13.44 -16.93
CA GLU A 120 5.44 -14.42 -17.85
C GLU A 120 5.78 -15.76 -17.15
N ASN A 121 6.50 -15.70 -16.03
CA ASN A 121 7.12 -16.87 -15.40
C ASN A 121 6.33 -17.46 -14.22
N ASN A 122 5.42 -16.69 -13.61
CA ASN A 122 4.63 -17.04 -12.43
C ASN A 122 3.13 -16.71 -12.62
N SER A 123 2.64 -16.87 -13.84
CA SER A 123 1.30 -16.43 -14.27
C SER A 123 0.16 -16.85 -13.34
N GLU A 124 0.19 -18.07 -12.83
CA GLU A 124 -0.87 -18.61 -11.96
C GLU A 124 -0.93 -17.88 -10.59
N LEU A 125 0.23 -17.57 -9.98
CA LEU A 125 0.28 -16.79 -8.75
C LEU A 125 -0.20 -15.35 -8.99
N VAL A 126 0.21 -14.76 -10.11
CA VAL A 126 -0.25 -13.42 -10.48
C VAL A 126 -1.77 -13.41 -10.68
N LYS A 127 -2.34 -14.34 -11.45
CA LYS A 127 -3.80 -14.46 -11.63
C LYS A 127 -4.54 -14.57 -10.31
N LYS A 128 -4.10 -15.49 -9.43
CA LYS A 128 -4.67 -15.66 -8.09
C LYS A 128 -4.70 -14.35 -7.30
N SER A 129 -3.61 -13.58 -7.34
CA SER A 129 -3.53 -12.28 -6.67
C SER A 129 -4.44 -11.22 -7.30
N LEU A 130 -4.57 -11.22 -8.64
CA LEU A 130 -5.47 -10.29 -9.34
C LEU A 130 -6.93 -10.58 -9.03
N GLU A 131 -7.32 -11.86 -8.98
CA GLU A 131 -8.68 -12.30 -8.64
C GLU A 131 -9.09 -11.95 -7.20
N ALA A 132 -8.12 -11.97 -6.26
CA ALA A 132 -8.35 -11.54 -4.87
C ALA A 132 -8.65 -10.04 -4.75
N SER A 133 -8.28 -9.23 -5.74
CA SER A 133 -8.50 -7.78 -5.75
C SER A 133 -9.71 -7.41 -6.58
N ASN A 134 -10.86 -7.34 -5.95
CA ASN A 134 -12.09 -7.01 -6.64
C ASN A 134 -12.11 -5.53 -7.06
N SER A 135 -12.16 -5.26 -8.36
CA SER A 135 -12.23 -3.90 -8.92
C SER A 135 -13.44 -3.09 -8.42
N LYS A 136 -14.48 -3.75 -7.92
CA LYS A 136 -15.69 -3.08 -7.41
C LYS A 136 -15.55 -2.54 -5.99
N ASP A 137 -14.48 -2.89 -5.26
CA ASP A 137 -14.31 -2.50 -3.87
C ASP A 137 -13.90 -1.04 -3.70
N ASP A 138 -13.16 -0.50 -4.67
CA ASP A 138 -12.64 0.86 -4.60
C ASP A 138 -12.23 1.35 -6.00
N LYS A 139 -12.52 2.63 -6.30
CA LYS A 139 -12.17 3.25 -7.59
C LYS A 139 -10.67 3.15 -7.91
N PHE A 140 -9.79 3.29 -6.91
CA PHE A 140 -8.34 3.24 -7.13
C PHE A 140 -7.83 1.81 -7.30
N THR A 141 -8.52 0.82 -6.71
CA THR A 141 -8.33 -0.60 -7.02
C THR A 141 -8.66 -0.88 -8.48
N ALA A 142 -9.82 -0.41 -8.96
CA ALA A 142 -10.21 -0.55 -10.36
C ALA A 142 -9.21 0.12 -11.31
N LEU A 143 -8.75 1.33 -10.97
CA LEU A 143 -7.73 2.05 -11.74
C LEU A 143 -6.42 1.27 -11.80
N ASN A 144 -5.94 0.76 -10.67
CA ASN A 144 -4.72 -0.03 -10.64
C ASN A 144 -4.88 -1.28 -11.51
N ASN A 145 -5.96 -2.03 -11.35
CA ASN A 145 -6.24 -3.23 -12.13
C ASN A 145 -6.30 -2.95 -13.65
N ALA A 146 -6.82 -1.77 -14.03
CA ALA A 146 -6.88 -1.37 -15.44
C ALA A 146 -5.53 -0.93 -16.01
N ALA A 147 -4.77 -0.15 -15.27
CA ALA A 147 -3.71 0.68 -15.85
C ALA A 147 -2.33 0.55 -15.19
N PHE A 148 -2.09 -0.48 -14.32
CA PHE A 148 -0.76 -0.63 -13.75
C PHE A 148 0.31 -0.73 -14.86
N ASN A 149 1.35 0.09 -14.71
CA ASN A 149 2.44 0.19 -15.68
C ASN A 149 3.79 -0.26 -15.11
N SER A 150 3.80 -0.65 -13.83
CA SER A 150 4.97 -1.16 -13.12
C SER A 150 4.57 -2.07 -11.96
N GLY A 151 5.53 -2.62 -11.26
CA GLY A 151 5.31 -3.36 -10.01
C GLY A 151 6.40 -4.35 -9.70
N ILE A 152 6.33 -4.84 -8.47
CA ILE A 152 7.30 -5.75 -7.87
C ILE A 152 6.58 -7.04 -7.45
N PHE A 153 7.22 -8.16 -7.73
CA PHE A 153 6.78 -9.48 -7.30
C PHE A 153 7.83 -10.11 -6.39
N VAL A 154 7.36 -10.57 -5.22
CA VAL A 154 8.18 -11.31 -4.24
C VAL A 154 7.49 -12.62 -3.90
N HIS A 155 8.19 -13.75 -4.04
CA HIS A 155 7.69 -15.04 -3.61
C HIS A 155 8.72 -15.71 -2.69
N ILE A 156 8.33 -15.93 -1.44
CA ILE A 156 9.12 -16.57 -0.41
C ILE A 156 8.62 -18.00 -0.28
N PRO A 157 9.40 -19.01 -0.72
CA PRO A 157 8.95 -20.38 -0.77
C PRO A 157 8.81 -21.00 0.62
N ARG A 158 8.10 -22.12 0.67
CA ARG A 158 7.80 -22.90 1.87
C ARG A 158 9.07 -23.17 2.71
N ASN A 159 8.94 -22.98 4.03
CA ASN A 159 9.99 -23.21 5.02
C ASN A 159 11.25 -22.33 4.87
N LEU A 160 11.29 -21.38 3.94
CA LEU A 160 12.42 -20.47 3.82
C LEU A 160 12.37 -19.38 4.88
N ILE A 161 13.44 -19.25 5.64
CA ILE A 161 13.67 -18.11 6.55
C ILE A 161 14.70 -17.21 5.88
N VAL A 162 14.29 -15.99 5.54
CA VAL A 162 15.17 -14.95 4.99
C VAL A 162 15.62 -14.07 6.16
N GLU A 163 16.89 -14.21 6.57
CA GLU A 163 17.41 -13.55 7.76
C GLU A 163 17.64 -12.04 7.55
N LYS A 164 18.13 -11.65 6.37
CA LYS A 164 18.33 -10.24 6.02
C LYS A 164 17.04 -9.63 5.45
N PRO A 165 16.79 -8.34 5.71
CA PRO A 165 15.64 -7.65 5.09
C PRO A 165 15.72 -7.67 3.55
N ILE A 166 14.56 -7.79 2.92
CA ILE A 166 14.36 -7.58 1.48
C ILE A 166 13.95 -6.12 1.28
N HIS A 167 14.78 -5.34 0.61
CA HIS A 167 14.50 -3.92 0.35
C HIS A 167 13.77 -3.74 -0.99
N LEU A 168 12.61 -3.08 -0.94
CA LEU A 168 11.84 -2.66 -2.10
C LEU A 168 11.95 -1.13 -2.19
N LEU A 169 12.95 -0.61 -2.91
CA LEU A 169 13.10 0.82 -3.09
C LEU A 169 12.39 1.26 -4.36
N ILE A 170 11.42 2.17 -4.23
CA ILE A 170 10.62 2.70 -5.33
C ILE A 170 10.77 4.22 -5.34
N CYS A 171 11.19 4.76 -6.46
CA CYS A 171 11.30 6.20 -6.67
C CYS A 171 10.55 6.61 -7.92
N LEU A 172 9.77 7.69 -7.85
CA LEU A 172 9.21 8.30 -9.05
C LEU A 172 10.33 8.80 -9.97
N SER A 173 10.07 8.82 -11.27
CA SER A 173 11.01 9.37 -12.25
C SER A 173 11.06 10.90 -12.22
N ASP A 174 12.13 11.48 -12.73
CA ASP A 174 12.33 12.93 -12.82
C ASP A 174 11.71 13.57 -14.08
N ASP A 175 11.12 12.75 -14.97
CA ASP A 175 10.47 13.18 -16.20
C ASP A 175 9.01 13.65 -16.04
N GLY A 176 8.49 13.66 -14.79
CA GLY A 176 7.15 14.12 -14.47
C GLY A 176 6.05 13.07 -14.67
N HIS A 177 6.38 11.85 -15.09
CA HIS A 177 5.40 10.79 -15.24
C HIS A 177 5.07 10.10 -13.92
N SER A 178 3.81 9.77 -13.78
CA SER A 178 3.26 9.08 -12.62
C SER A 178 3.39 7.56 -12.78
N THR A 179 3.39 6.85 -11.66
CA THR A 179 3.54 5.40 -11.61
C THR A 179 2.31 4.76 -11.00
N ILE A 180 1.73 3.79 -11.70
CA ILE A 180 0.70 2.89 -11.17
C ILE A 180 1.35 1.53 -10.94
N SER A 181 1.60 1.20 -9.67
CA SER A 181 2.38 0.02 -9.28
C SER A 181 1.46 -1.10 -8.81
N ARG A 182 1.64 -2.29 -9.38
CA ARG A 182 1.03 -3.53 -8.90
C ARG A 182 2.06 -4.36 -8.17
N ASN A 183 2.03 -4.39 -6.86
CA ASN A 183 2.97 -5.13 -6.04
C ASN A 183 2.31 -6.38 -5.47
N ILE A 184 3.02 -7.51 -5.49
CA ILE A 184 2.51 -8.80 -5.01
C ILE A 184 3.56 -9.47 -4.16
N ILE A 185 3.16 -9.92 -2.97
CA ILE A 185 4.02 -10.67 -2.04
C ILE A 185 3.30 -11.98 -1.70
N PHE A 186 3.98 -13.10 -1.93
CA PHE A 186 3.59 -14.41 -1.45
C PHE A 186 4.59 -14.90 -0.40
N ALA A 187 4.11 -15.29 0.76
CA ALA A 187 4.84 -16.00 1.79
C ALA A 187 4.21 -17.38 1.95
N ASP A 188 4.89 -18.41 1.43
CA ASP A 188 4.38 -19.77 1.50
C ASP A 188 4.48 -20.32 2.94
N GLU A 189 3.86 -21.49 3.15
CA GLU A 189 3.73 -22.12 4.47
C GLU A 189 5.05 -22.20 5.24
N SER A 190 5.00 -21.74 6.51
CA SER A 190 6.12 -21.75 7.45
C SER A 190 7.35 -20.93 6.99
N SER A 191 7.16 -20.02 6.04
CA SER A 191 8.20 -19.07 5.63
C SER A 191 8.27 -17.86 6.57
N LYS A 192 9.44 -17.20 6.57
CA LYS A 192 9.63 -15.97 7.35
C LYS A 192 10.52 -14.98 6.62
N ALA A 193 10.12 -13.70 6.59
CA ALA A 193 10.94 -12.63 6.03
C ALA A 193 10.59 -11.27 6.65
N THR A 194 11.55 -10.34 6.54
CA THR A 194 11.34 -8.91 6.76
C THR A 194 11.41 -8.18 5.41
N ILE A 195 10.45 -7.31 5.14
CA ILE A 195 10.39 -6.50 3.92
C ILE A 195 10.45 -5.03 4.32
N VAL A 196 11.31 -4.26 3.66
CA VAL A 196 11.43 -2.82 3.85
C VAL A 196 11.10 -2.13 2.53
N GLN A 197 9.92 -1.52 2.46
CA GLN A 197 9.49 -0.71 1.32
C GLN A 197 9.82 0.75 1.58
N GLU A 198 10.55 1.35 0.66
CA GLU A 198 10.95 2.74 0.72
C GLU A 198 10.42 3.49 -0.51
N LEU A 199 9.61 4.53 -0.28
CA LEU A 199 8.95 5.31 -1.32
C LEU A 199 9.56 6.71 -1.39
N TYR A 200 10.16 7.04 -2.52
CA TYR A 200 10.83 8.31 -2.78
C TYR A 200 10.30 9.00 -4.04
N SER A 201 10.55 10.28 -4.14
CA SER A 201 10.44 11.02 -5.39
C SER A 201 11.56 12.04 -5.51
N PRO A 202 11.94 12.46 -6.73
CA PRO A 202 12.75 13.65 -6.91
C PRO A 202 11.96 14.88 -6.46
N GLN A 203 12.60 16.05 -6.50
CA GLN A 203 11.89 17.30 -6.31
C GLN A 203 10.95 17.54 -7.51
N ILE A 204 9.65 17.68 -7.22
CA ILE A 204 8.58 17.73 -8.22
C ILE A 204 8.12 19.18 -8.42
N LYS A 205 7.89 19.59 -9.67
CA LYS A 205 7.41 20.94 -10.01
C LYS A 205 5.89 21.01 -10.17
N THR A 206 5.28 19.91 -10.63
CA THR A 206 3.85 19.77 -10.84
C THR A 206 3.38 18.49 -10.15
N GLN A 207 2.07 18.29 -9.99
CA GLN A 207 1.57 17.08 -9.35
C GLN A 207 2.03 15.81 -10.09
N GLN A 208 2.58 14.85 -9.33
CA GLN A 208 2.98 13.54 -9.81
C GLN A 208 2.44 12.48 -8.84
N ALA A 209 1.88 11.40 -9.36
CA ALA A 209 1.23 10.39 -8.54
C ALA A 209 2.00 9.06 -8.47
N TYR A 210 2.02 8.48 -7.29
CA TYR A 210 2.31 7.07 -7.05
C TYR A 210 1.03 6.38 -6.59
N LEU A 211 0.48 5.50 -7.43
CA LEU A 211 -0.75 4.76 -7.16
C LEU A 211 -0.40 3.28 -7.03
N GLU A 212 -0.52 2.74 -5.83
CA GLU A 212 -0.15 1.36 -5.51
C GLU A 212 -1.37 0.50 -5.21
N LEU A 213 -1.33 -0.75 -5.70
CA LEU A 213 -2.12 -1.84 -5.15
C LEU A 213 -1.16 -2.97 -4.76
N LEU A 214 -1.09 -3.24 -3.47
CA LEU A 214 -0.21 -4.25 -2.89
C LEU A 214 -1.05 -5.40 -2.32
N ASN A 215 -0.89 -6.58 -2.90
CA ASN A 215 -1.47 -7.82 -2.39
C ASN A 215 -0.42 -8.64 -1.64
N THR A 216 -0.74 -9.02 -0.42
CA THR A 216 0.11 -9.86 0.42
C THR A 216 -0.64 -11.12 0.79
N ASN A 217 -0.13 -12.28 0.39
CA ASN A 217 -0.71 -13.59 0.70
C ASN A 217 0.21 -14.33 1.65
N ILE A 218 -0.27 -14.63 2.85
CA ILE A 218 0.50 -15.25 3.92
C ILE A 218 -0.11 -16.60 4.24
N ALA A 219 0.57 -17.66 3.81
CA ALA A 219 0.13 -19.04 4.00
C ALA A 219 0.26 -19.50 5.45
N ALA A 220 -0.22 -20.69 5.76
CA ALA A 220 -0.26 -21.21 7.14
C ALA A 220 1.12 -21.17 7.83
N ASN A 221 1.14 -20.72 9.09
CA ASN A 221 2.33 -20.56 9.93
C ASN A 221 3.41 -19.59 9.38
N ALA A 222 3.18 -18.92 8.26
CA ALA A 222 4.14 -17.96 7.72
C ALA A 222 4.11 -16.63 8.50
N GLN A 223 5.25 -15.91 8.51
CA GLN A 223 5.42 -14.67 9.25
C GLN A 223 6.09 -13.61 8.38
N LEU A 224 5.47 -12.44 8.28
CA LEU A 224 6.04 -11.28 7.62
C LEU A 224 6.12 -10.08 8.56
N ASP A 225 7.28 -9.43 8.60
CA ASP A 225 7.45 -8.10 9.15
C ASP A 225 7.63 -7.13 7.96
N ILE A 226 6.72 -6.18 7.79
CA ILE A 226 6.74 -5.23 6.68
C ILE A 226 6.88 -3.82 7.22
N THR A 227 7.86 -3.09 6.72
CA THR A 227 8.03 -1.66 7.02
C THR A 227 7.83 -0.85 5.75
N THR A 228 7.01 0.18 5.79
CA THR A 228 6.86 1.16 4.71
C THR A 228 7.32 2.53 5.19
N LEU A 229 8.27 3.12 4.47
CA LEU A 229 8.70 4.51 4.68
C LEU A 229 8.35 5.34 3.46
N GLN A 230 7.48 6.32 3.62
CA GLN A 230 7.07 7.21 2.54
C GLN A 230 7.66 8.61 2.78
N MET A 231 8.55 9.02 1.87
CA MET A 231 9.31 10.27 1.94
C MET A 231 9.29 10.99 0.59
N MET A 232 8.12 11.02 -0.06
CA MET A 232 7.96 11.69 -1.35
C MET A 232 7.85 13.21 -1.20
N ASP A 233 8.14 13.94 -2.27
CA ASP A 233 8.08 15.41 -2.33
C ASP A 233 6.68 15.95 -2.00
N GLN A 234 6.62 17.19 -1.54
CA GLN A 234 5.38 17.88 -1.17
C GLN A 234 4.38 18.11 -2.32
N HIS A 235 4.75 17.87 -3.58
CA HIS A 235 3.84 17.90 -4.73
C HIS A 235 3.45 16.50 -5.21
N ALA A 236 3.95 15.45 -4.57
CA ALA A 236 3.52 14.09 -4.85
C ALA A 236 2.13 13.81 -4.29
N VAL A 237 1.41 12.93 -4.97
CA VAL A 237 0.19 12.29 -4.47
C VAL A 237 0.47 10.80 -4.34
N THR A 238 0.27 10.25 -3.16
CA THR A 238 0.50 8.82 -2.88
C THR A 238 -0.81 8.15 -2.49
N PHE A 239 -1.26 7.19 -3.29
CA PHE A 239 -2.39 6.34 -2.97
C PHE A 239 -1.92 4.90 -2.91
N SER A 240 -2.13 4.25 -1.79
CA SER A 240 -1.78 2.83 -1.58
C SER A 240 -3.01 2.08 -1.07
N THR A 241 -3.45 1.10 -1.84
CA THR A 241 -4.43 0.11 -1.40
C THR A 241 -3.70 -1.18 -1.10
N ARG A 242 -3.85 -1.72 0.12
CA ARG A 242 -3.16 -2.90 0.62
C ARG A 242 -4.17 -3.95 1.03
N HIS A 243 -4.06 -5.11 0.44
CA HIS A 243 -4.90 -6.26 0.72
C HIS A 243 -4.03 -7.39 1.26
N THR A 244 -4.30 -7.86 2.47
CA THR A 244 -3.49 -8.89 3.13
C THR A 244 -4.37 -10.04 3.57
N ASP A 245 -4.15 -11.22 2.98
CA ASP A 245 -4.79 -12.48 3.33
C ASP A 245 -3.91 -13.29 4.27
N LEU A 246 -4.45 -13.72 5.43
CA LEU A 246 -3.75 -14.51 6.42
C LEU A 246 -4.44 -15.86 6.62
N ALA A 247 -3.73 -16.92 6.30
CA ALA A 247 -4.16 -18.30 6.53
C ALA A 247 -3.98 -18.71 8.02
N GLN A 248 -4.16 -19.99 8.33
CA GLN A 248 -4.06 -20.52 9.69
C GLN A 248 -2.71 -20.19 10.35
N ASP A 249 -2.74 -19.65 11.57
CA ASP A 249 -1.58 -19.28 12.39
C ASP A 249 -0.57 -18.34 11.68
N ALA A 250 -0.99 -17.72 10.56
CA ALA A 250 -0.19 -16.74 9.84
C ALA A 250 -0.08 -15.42 10.63
N LYS A 251 1.05 -14.73 10.49
CA LYS A 251 1.31 -13.47 11.21
C LYS A 251 1.84 -12.39 10.30
N VAL A 252 1.32 -11.18 10.46
CA VAL A 252 1.90 -9.98 9.85
C VAL A 252 2.07 -8.88 10.90
N ASN A 253 3.24 -8.27 10.91
CA ASN A 253 3.47 -6.98 11.57
C ASN A 253 3.75 -5.95 10.49
N TRP A 254 2.98 -4.88 10.45
CA TRP A 254 3.17 -3.78 9.51
C TRP A 254 3.51 -2.49 10.24
N TYR A 255 4.55 -1.83 9.82
CA TYR A 255 5.01 -0.57 10.39
C TYR A 255 5.07 0.47 9.27
N SER A 256 4.28 1.54 9.37
CA SER A 256 4.23 2.60 8.35
C SER A 256 4.72 3.92 8.94
N GLY A 257 5.70 4.55 8.29
CA GLY A 257 6.13 5.92 8.53
C GLY A 257 5.78 6.79 7.32
N LEU A 258 4.86 7.75 7.49
CA LEU A 258 4.33 8.59 6.42
C LEU A 258 4.73 10.05 6.70
N PHE A 259 5.67 10.57 5.91
CA PHE A 259 6.30 11.87 6.15
C PHE A 259 6.23 12.82 4.96
N GLY A 260 5.95 12.31 3.76
CA GLY A 260 5.94 13.06 2.52
C GLY A 260 4.56 13.18 1.89
N SER A 261 4.56 13.59 0.61
CA SER A 261 3.41 13.84 -0.25
C SER A 261 2.53 15.02 0.16
N MET A 262 1.89 15.65 -0.81
CA MET A 262 0.82 16.61 -0.60
C MET A 262 -0.45 15.93 -0.05
N LEU A 263 -0.73 14.77 -0.62
CA LEU A 263 -1.87 13.94 -0.27
C LEU A 263 -1.42 12.48 -0.21
N SER A 264 -1.62 11.86 0.94
CA SER A 264 -1.35 10.44 1.19
C SER A 264 -2.66 9.75 1.55
N ARG A 265 -3.13 8.83 0.68
CA ARG A 265 -4.28 7.97 0.95
C ARG A 265 -3.80 6.53 1.07
N TYR A 266 -3.97 5.96 2.25
CA TYR A 266 -3.65 4.57 2.52
C TYR A 266 -4.92 3.83 2.96
N LYS A 267 -5.27 2.77 2.23
CA LYS A 267 -6.35 1.84 2.59
C LYS A 267 -5.74 0.47 2.80
N THR A 268 -5.69 0.01 4.04
CA THR A 268 -5.13 -1.29 4.41
C THR A 268 -6.24 -2.21 4.92
N GLU A 269 -6.30 -3.43 4.41
CA GLU A 269 -7.29 -4.44 4.78
C GLU A 269 -6.59 -5.75 5.12
N TYR A 270 -6.86 -6.26 6.33
CA TYR A 270 -6.37 -7.53 6.83
C TYR A 270 -7.52 -8.53 6.90
N PHE A 271 -7.44 -9.60 6.14
CA PHE A 271 -8.39 -10.70 6.16
C PHE A 271 -7.81 -11.86 6.95
N LEU A 272 -8.30 -12.05 8.18
CA LEU A 272 -7.87 -13.11 9.08
C LEU A 272 -8.67 -14.37 8.78
N ASN A 273 -8.32 -15.04 7.65
CA ASN A 273 -9.07 -16.13 7.04
C ASN A 273 -8.87 -17.47 7.75
N GLY A 274 -7.72 -17.66 8.41
CA GLY A 274 -7.41 -18.90 9.13
C GLY A 274 -7.49 -18.73 10.65
N SER A 275 -7.82 -19.81 11.37
CA SER A 275 -7.79 -19.81 12.83
C SER A 275 -6.39 -19.47 13.35
N GLY A 276 -6.31 -18.67 14.42
CA GLY A 276 -5.02 -18.23 15.01
C GLY A 276 -4.27 -17.16 14.21
N ALA A 277 -4.80 -16.69 13.07
CA ALA A 277 -4.18 -15.63 12.29
C ALA A 277 -4.08 -14.32 13.09
N SER A 278 -2.99 -13.58 12.92
CA SER A 278 -2.79 -12.32 13.62
C SER A 278 -2.21 -11.21 12.75
N SER A 279 -2.75 -9.99 12.88
CA SER A 279 -2.25 -8.77 12.28
C SER A 279 -1.95 -7.71 13.32
N ASN A 280 -0.79 -7.05 13.22
CA ASN A 280 -0.43 -5.90 14.01
C ASN A 280 0.00 -4.78 13.08
N ASP A 281 -0.73 -3.68 13.06
CA ASP A 281 -0.45 -2.50 12.25
C ASP A 281 -0.09 -1.32 13.14
N SER A 282 1.02 -0.67 12.86
CA SER A 282 1.50 0.51 13.57
C SER A 282 1.87 1.60 12.58
N GLU A 283 1.11 2.68 12.59
CA GLU A 283 1.26 3.80 11.67
C GLU A 283 1.72 5.05 12.40
N VAL A 284 2.76 5.70 11.89
CA VAL A 284 3.27 6.97 12.39
C VAL A 284 3.23 7.99 11.26
N ILE A 285 2.56 9.10 11.53
CA ILE A 285 2.38 10.21 10.61
C ILE A 285 3.02 11.46 11.19
N PHE A 286 3.82 12.14 10.38
CA PHE A 286 4.27 13.48 10.71
C PHE A 286 3.89 14.44 9.59
N GLY A 287 2.81 15.20 9.82
CA GLY A 287 2.27 16.15 8.86
C GLY A 287 2.84 17.56 9.05
N ASN A 288 3.15 18.23 7.95
CA ASN A 288 3.66 19.58 7.91
C ASN A 288 3.02 20.38 6.76
N ASN A 289 3.17 21.70 6.74
CA ASN A 289 2.61 22.59 5.72
C ASN A 289 1.09 22.36 5.50
N GLU A 290 0.67 22.01 4.29
CA GLU A 290 -0.73 21.74 3.91
C GLU A 290 -0.96 20.26 3.55
N GLN A 291 -0.08 19.36 4.00
CA GLN A 291 -0.19 17.93 3.75
C GLN A 291 -1.52 17.35 4.29
N SER A 292 -2.06 16.39 3.55
CA SER A 292 -3.28 15.68 3.94
C SER A 292 -3.02 14.17 3.97
N PHE A 293 -3.40 13.53 5.06
CA PHE A 293 -3.30 12.09 5.26
C PHE A 293 -4.70 11.50 5.45
N ASP A 294 -5.12 10.62 4.55
CA ASP A 294 -6.38 9.88 4.58
C ASP A 294 -6.06 8.40 4.78
N ILE A 295 -6.13 7.96 6.03
CA ILE A 295 -5.72 6.63 6.46
C ILE A 295 -6.95 5.82 6.81
N GLN A 296 -7.06 4.64 6.21
CA GLN A 296 -8.12 3.68 6.49
C GLN A 296 -7.52 2.29 6.73
N THR A 297 -7.72 1.74 7.94
CA THR A 297 -7.24 0.41 8.28
C THR A 297 -8.38 -0.47 8.79
N ASN A 298 -8.66 -1.54 8.07
CA ASN A 298 -9.73 -2.48 8.36
C ASN A 298 -9.16 -3.84 8.77
N VAL A 299 -9.70 -4.43 9.84
CA VAL A 299 -9.40 -5.80 10.27
C VAL A 299 -10.66 -6.64 10.19
N ILE A 300 -10.64 -7.67 9.36
CA ILE A 300 -11.76 -8.55 9.09
C ILE A 300 -11.43 -9.94 9.66
N HIS A 301 -12.11 -10.31 10.74
CA HIS A 301 -12.01 -11.61 11.38
C HIS A 301 -13.01 -12.56 10.73
N GLU A 302 -12.51 -13.55 9.96
CA GLU A 302 -13.31 -14.57 9.27
C GLU A 302 -13.32 -15.91 10.00
N SER A 303 -12.30 -16.17 10.85
CA SER A 303 -12.07 -17.44 11.55
C SER A 303 -11.90 -17.24 13.05
N PRO A 304 -12.07 -18.31 13.87
CA PRO A 304 -11.97 -18.21 15.32
C PRO A 304 -10.53 -17.99 15.82
N SER A 305 -10.41 -17.44 17.04
CA SER A 305 -9.16 -17.22 17.76
C SER A 305 -8.15 -16.32 17.02
N THR A 306 -8.64 -15.37 16.26
CA THR A 306 -7.82 -14.42 15.50
C THR A 306 -7.53 -13.15 16.30
N GLU A 307 -6.39 -12.51 16.02
CA GLU A 307 -5.98 -11.29 16.69
C GLU A 307 -5.73 -10.16 15.70
N GLY A 308 -6.28 -8.97 15.98
CA GLY A 308 -6.11 -7.77 15.20
C GLY A 308 -5.74 -6.57 16.05
N ARG A 309 -4.64 -5.90 15.73
CA ARG A 309 -4.22 -4.69 16.43
C ARG A 309 -3.85 -3.59 15.45
N VAL A 310 -4.46 -2.41 15.62
CA VAL A 310 -4.15 -1.22 14.82
C VAL A 310 -3.85 -0.05 15.75
N VAL A 311 -2.71 0.59 15.56
CA VAL A 311 -2.31 1.79 16.30
C VAL A 311 -1.82 2.84 15.32
N GLU A 312 -2.60 3.90 15.15
CA GLU A 312 -2.19 5.10 14.42
C GLU A 312 -1.77 6.19 15.39
N LYS A 313 -0.66 6.86 15.09
CA LYS A 313 -0.19 8.05 15.81
C LYS A 313 0.19 9.12 14.81
N SER A 314 -0.41 10.30 14.94
CA SER A 314 -0.09 11.45 14.09
C SER A 314 0.35 12.66 14.90
N ILE A 315 1.36 13.35 14.36
CA ILE A 315 1.81 14.67 14.84
C ILE A 315 1.64 15.63 13.67
N LEU A 316 0.86 16.70 13.89
CA LEU A 316 0.45 17.60 12.82
C LEU A 316 0.87 19.03 13.10
N ARG A 317 1.53 19.65 12.12
CA ARG A 317 1.99 21.04 12.15
C ARG A 317 1.34 21.87 11.05
N ASN A 318 1.39 23.19 11.24
CA ASN A 318 0.89 24.21 10.33
C ASN A 318 -0.60 23.96 9.97
N LYS A 319 -0.92 23.74 8.69
CA LYS A 319 -2.28 23.44 8.19
C LYS A 319 -2.45 21.99 7.77
N SER A 320 -1.54 21.11 8.20
CA SER A 320 -1.64 19.69 7.84
C SER A 320 -2.86 19.04 8.47
N LYS A 321 -3.33 17.97 7.81
CA LYS A 321 -4.56 17.28 8.18
C LYS A 321 -4.36 15.78 8.22
N SER A 322 -5.00 15.10 9.17
CA SER A 322 -5.11 13.65 9.21
C SER A 322 -6.58 13.25 9.35
N LEU A 323 -7.00 12.28 8.57
CA LEU A 323 -8.26 11.57 8.72
C LEU A 323 -7.95 10.09 8.96
N PHE A 324 -8.18 9.61 10.17
CA PHE A 324 -8.06 8.20 10.51
C PHE A 324 -9.44 7.52 10.47
N LYS A 325 -9.58 6.52 9.61
CA LYS A 325 -10.76 5.65 9.49
C LYS A 325 -10.34 4.24 9.86
N GLY A 326 -11.13 3.55 10.64
CA GLY A 326 -10.81 2.17 10.98
C GLY A 326 -12.05 1.34 11.25
N MET A 327 -12.07 0.11 10.75
CA MET A 327 -13.16 -0.82 10.98
C MET A 327 -12.65 -2.16 11.47
N ILE A 328 -13.16 -2.61 12.60
CA ILE A 328 -13.03 -3.99 13.03
C ILE A 328 -14.34 -4.69 12.69
N ARG A 329 -14.28 -5.73 11.84
CA ARG A 329 -15.41 -6.56 11.49
C ARG A 329 -15.17 -7.98 11.96
N ILE A 330 -16.02 -8.49 12.86
CA ILE A 330 -15.93 -9.84 13.40
C ILE A 330 -17.15 -10.64 12.93
N LYS A 331 -16.92 -11.63 12.07
CA LYS A 331 -17.97 -12.49 11.50
C LYS A 331 -18.53 -13.47 12.53
N GLU A 332 -19.67 -14.08 12.23
CA GLU A 332 -20.37 -15.03 13.13
C GLU A 332 -19.48 -16.18 13.60
N ASN A 333 -18.66 -16.72 12.71
CA ASN A 333 -17.78 -17.86 13.01
C ASN A 333 -16.47 -17.47 13.71
N ALA A 334 -16.14 -16.18 13.80
CA ALA A 334 -14.88 -15.67 14.35
C ALA A 334 -14.91 -15.56 15.89
N THR A 335 -15.36 -16.61 16.57
CA THR A 335 -15.42 -16.69 18.03
C THR A 335 -14.02 -16.65 18.66
N LYS A 336 -13.92 -16.19 19.92
CA LYS A 336 -12.65 -16.03 20.69
C LYS A 336 -11.64 -15.09 20.04
N SER A 337 -12.07 -14.28 19.08
CA SER A 337 -11.23 -13.27 18.46
C SER A 337 -11.03 -12.06 19.38
N ASN A 338 -9.86 -11.44 19.26
CA ASN A 338 -9.48 -10.26 20.03
C ASN A 338 -9.03 -9.16 19.07
N SER A 339 -9.60 -7.95 19.21
CA SER A 339 -9.21 -6.85 18.32
C SER A 339 -9.16 -5.51 19.04
N PHE A 340 -8.17 -4.71 18.67
CA PHE A 340 -7.94 -3.37 19.22
C PHE A 340 -7.59 -2.39 18.11
N LEU A 341 -8.26 -1.21 18.12
CA LEU A 341 -8.00 -0.14 17.16
C LEU A 341 -7.84 1.18 17.92
N SER A 342 -6.76 1.91 17.67
CA SER A 342 -6.51 3.20 18.33
C SER A 342 -5.93 4.23 17.36
N GLY A 343 -6.55 5.42 17.31
CA GLY A 343 -6.01 6.60 16.64
C GLY A 343 -5.69 7.70 17.66
N ARG A 344 -4.45 8.23 17.64
CA ARG A 344 -4.03 9.30 18.53
C ARG A 344 -3.31 10.39 17.77
N SER A 345 -3.83 11.61 17.84
CA SER A 345 -3.27 12.76 17.14
C SER A 345 -2.84 13.85 18.11
N ILE A 346 -1.69 14.44 17.83
CA ILE A 346 -1.17 15.63 18.51
C ILE A 346 -1.13 16.77 17.51
N LEU A 347 -1.80 17.87 17.83
CA LEU A 347 -1.80 19.09 17.02
C LEU A 347 -0.83 20.08 17.65
N LEU A 348 0.20 20.45 16.89
CA LEU A 348 1.22 21.42 17.32
C LEU A 348 0.86 22.86 16.97
N ASP A 349 -0.05 23.06 15.99
CA ASP A 349 -0.50 24.37 15.53
C ASP A 349 -2.02 24.45 15.51
N LYS A 350 -2.58 25.66 15.66
CA LYS A 350 -4.04 25.91 15.73
C LYS A 350 -4.77 25.60 14.42
N ASP A 351 -4.08 25.67 13.29
CA ASP A 351 -4.65 25.40 11.96
C ASP A 351 -4.54 23.93 11.55
N ALA A 352 -3.77 23.11 12.30
CA ALA A 352 -3.71 21.66 12.10
C ALA A 352 -5.04 21.00 12.50
N LYS A 353 -5.42 19.92 11.79
CA LYS A 353 -6.70 19.24 12.00
C LYS A 353 -6.52 17.73 11.99
N SER A 354 -7.24 17.06 12.87
CA SER A 354 -7.34 15.61 12.87
C SER A 354 -8.77 15.18 13.13
N ASP A 355 -9.26 14.26 12.30
CA ASP A 355 -10.54 13.58 12.47
C ASP A 355 -10.30 12.07 12.61
N ALA A 356 -11.06 11.40 13.48
CA ALA A 356 -10.98 9.95 13.66
C ALA A 356 -12.39 9.35 13.65
N ILE A 357 -12.57 8.32 12.82
CA ILE A 357 -13.85 7.63 12.62
C ILE A 357 -13.66 6.12 12.79
N PRO A 358 -13.44 5.63 14.03
CA PRO A 358 -13.33 4.20 14.28
C PRO A 358 -14.71 3.55 14.34
N GLY A 359 -14.82 2.30 13.87
CA GLY A 359 -16.04 1.52 13.87
C GLY A 359 -15.84 0.06 14.29
N LEU A 360 -16.90 -0.54 14.81
CA LEU A 360 -16.98 -1.97 15.16
C LEU A 360 -18.24 -2.57 14.53
N GLU A 361 -18.08 -3.69 13.82
CA GLU A 361 -19.17 -4.54 13.33
C GLU A 361 -18.98 -5.94 13.88
N ILE A 362 -19.79 -6.34 14.86
CA ILE A 362 -19.58 -7.58 15.59
C ILE A 362 -20.83 -8.46 15.46
N PHE A 363 -20.66 -9.66 14.89
CA PHE A 363 -21.75 -10.61 14.61
C PHE A 363 -21.74 -11.84 15.52
N THR A 364 -20.88 -11.86 16.59
CA THR A 364 -20.82 -12.94 17.59
C THR A 364 -20.53 -12.37 18.98
N ASN A 365 -20.95 -13.06 20.05
CA ASN A 365 -20.84 -12.57 21.43
C ASN A 365 -19.54 -13.01 22.14
N ASP A 366 -18.86 -14.04 21.65
CA ASP A 366 -17.64 -14.58 22.30
C ASP A 366 -16.37 -13.95 21.73
N VAL A 367 -16.19 -12.64 21.98
CA VAL A 367 -15.05 -11.86 21.45
C VAL A 367 -14.66 -10.74 22.40
N LYS A 368 -13.45 -10.19 22.17
CA LYS A 368 -12.99 -8.93 22.76
C LYS A 368 -12.69 -7.95 21.63
N ALA A 369 -13.41 -6.84 21.58
CA ALA A 369 -13.17 -5.80 20.59
C ALA A 369 -13.28 -4.42 21.26
N THR A 370 -12.26 -3.60 21.03
CA THR A 370 -12.23 -2.23 21.57
C THR A 370 -11.66 -1.26 20.57
N HIS A 371 -12.15 -0.03 20.59
CA HIS A 371 -11.53 1.05 19.86
C HIS A 371 -11.37 2.30 20.72
N SER A 372 -10.41 3.16 20.38
CA SER A 372 -10.22 4.45 21.00
C SER A 372 -9.74 5.48 20.01
N ALA A 373 -10.13 6.74 20.20
CA ALA A 373 -9.59 7.85 19.43
C ALA A 373 -9.36 9.04 20.38
N SER A 374 -8.25 9.74 20.19
CA SER A 374 -7.97 10.96 20.91
C SER A 374 -7.24 11.97 20.03
N VAL A 375 -7.63 13.23 20.15
CA VAL A 375 -6.96 14.36 19.52
C VAL A 375 -6.63 15.35 20.62
N ALA A 376 -5.37 15.70 20.76
CA ALA A 376 -4.90 16.68 21.74
C ALA A 376 -4.16 17.81 21.01
N GLN A 377 -4.46 19.04 21.40
CA GLN A 377 -3.66 20.20 21.02
C GLN A 377 -2.70 20.49 22.16
N ILE A 378 -1.41 20.66 21.82
CA ILE A 378 -0.42 21.08 22.82
C ILE A 378 -0.57 22.58 23.02
N ASP A 379 -0.81 22.99 24.27
CA ASP A 379 -0.80 24.37 24.69
C ASP A 379 0.63 24.79 25.13
N GLU A 380 1.04 26.01 24.80
CA GLU A 380 2.35 26.55 25.21
C GLU A 380 2.54 26.51 26.73
N GLU A 381 1.47 26.69 27.51
CA GLU A 381 1.50 26.57 28.98
C GLU A 381 1.80 25.12 29.43
N GLN A 382 1.33 24.10 28.70
CA GLN A 382 1.60 22.70 29.03
C GLN A 382 3.05 22.30 28.74
N ILE A 383 3.74 22.99 27.81
CA ILE A 383 5.16 22.77 27.52
C ILE A 383 6.05 23.39 28.60
N PHE A 384 5.56 24.39 29.29
CA PHE A 384 6.32 25.12 30.32
C PHE A 384 6.41 24.36 31.64
N TYR A 385 5.49 23.45 31.94
CA TYR A 385 5.47 22.59 33.15
C TYR A 385 6.04 21.19 32.83
#